data_062673fe0070cf59644847ffcebe36b8
#
_entry.id   062673fe0070cf59644847ffcebe36b8
#
_cell.length_a   1.000
_cell.length_b   1.000
_cell.length_c   1.000
_cell.angle_alpha   90.00
_cell.angle_beta   90.00
_cell.angle_gamma   90.00
#
_symmetry.space_group_name_H-M   'P 1'
#
loop_
_entity.id
_entity.type
_entity.pdbx_description
1 polymer ?
#
loop_
_entity_poly.entity_id
_entity_poly.type
_entity_poly.pdbx_seq_one_letter_code
_entity_poly.pdbx_strand_id
1 'polypeptide(L)'
;MKRNKELLLSELNSLPGLSSFKKELECIVDVFIANEKKAGSGKKSDKFLRLVFSGNPGTGKSTAARILGGIYGELGVLSKGRFVEINRSDLVSEYSALTSAKIREAVSKAKGGVLFIDEASSLSENKTEAAHGAIDTLLALMRDNQNDLLVILADYPDKMKEFLNSNASLASCFHVIAFNDDNF
;
A
#
# COMPACT_ATOMS: atom_id res chain seq x y z
N MET A 1 -6.26 -16.04 -17.02
CA MET A 1 -6.31 -15.09 -18.15
C MET A 1 -5.44 -13.91 -17.75
N LYS A 2 -4.27 -13.73 -18.33
CA LYS A 2 -3.40 -12.58 -18.06
C LYS A 2 -4.08 -11.33 -18.59
N ARG A 3 -4.52 -10.43 -17.72
CA ARG A 3 -4.93 -9.09 -18.15
C ARG A 3 -3.70 -8.43 -18.77
N ASN A 4 -3.84 -7.95 -19.99
CA ASN A 4 -2.72 -7.32 -20.69
C ASN A 4 -2.32 -6.04 -19.93
N LYS A 5 -1.01 -5.83 -19.69
CA LYS A 5 -0.43 -4.61 -19.09
C LYS A 5 -1.01 -3.34 -19.72
N GLU A 6 -1.17 -3.34 -21.04
CA GLU A 6 -1.74 -2.22 -21.80
C GLU A 6 -3.19 -1.91 -21.40
N LEU A 7 -4.00 -2.95 -21.11
CA LEU A 7 -5.36 -2.77 -20.63
C LEU A 7 -5.41 -2.13 -19.26
N LEU A 8 -4.56 -2.57 -18.33
CA LEU A 8 -4.47 -2.01 -16.97
C LEU A 8 -3.98 -0.55 -16.98
N LEU A 9 -2.99 -0.23 -17.82
CA LEU A 9 -2.54 1.15 -18.01
C LEU A 9 -3.62 2.00 -18.68
N SER A 10 -4.40 1.44 -19.60
CA SER A 10 -5.55 2.11 -20.20
C SER A 10 -6.66 2.38 -19.17
N GLU A 11 -6.97 1.41 -18.31
CA GLU A 11 -7.91 1.61 -17.19
C GLU A 11 -7.43 2.72 -16.26
N LEU A 12 -6.14 2.72 -15.91
CA LEU A 12 -5.54 3.79 -15.11
C LEU A 12 -5.68 5.16 -15.78
N ASN A 13 -5.37 5.23 -17.08
CA ASN A 13 -5.43 6.47 -17.83
C ASN A 13 -6.86 6.99 -18.04
N SER A 14 -7.85 6.11 -17.97
CA SER A 14 -9.27 6.46 -18.08
C SER A 14 -9.83 7.11 -16.81
N LEU A 15 -9.15 6.94 -15.65
CA LEU A 15 -9.58 7.58 -14.41
C LEU A 15 -9.37 9.10 -14.50
N PRO A 16 -10.39 9.92 -14.21
CA PRO A 16 -10.24 11.37 -14.18
C PRO A 16 -9.32 11.76 -13.00
N GLY A 17 -8.51 12.77 -13.21
CA GLY A 17 -7.55 13.21 -12.20
C GLY A 17 -6.38 12.24 -12.04
N LEU A 18 -5.78 12.20 -10.86
CA LEU A 18 -4.68 11.31 -10.50
C LEU A 18 -3.40 11.50 -11.36
N SER A 19 -3.18 12.68 -11.92
CA SER A 19 -2.04 12.95 -12.81
C SER A 19 -0.70 12.67 -12.14
N SER A 20 -0.55 13.04 -10.88
CA SER A 20 0.64 12.76 -10.09
C SER A 20 0.85 11.26 -9.85
N PHE A 21 -0.23 10.55 -9.49
CA PHE A 21 -0.20 9.10 -9.29
C PHE A 21 0.15 8.35 -10.59
N LYS A 22 -0.42 8.77 -11.72
CA LYS A 22 -0.14 8.15 -13.04
C LYS A 22 1.33 8.27 -13.42
N LYS A 23 1.92 9.46 -13.26
CA LYS A 23 3.36 9.69 -13.53
C LYS A 23 4.25 8.84 -12.62
N GLU A 24 3.90 8.77 -11.34
CA GLU A 24 4.66 7.99 -10.38
C GLU A 24 4.55 6.49 -10.65
N LEU A 25 3.36 6.01 -11.04
CA LEU A 25 3.16 4.63 -11.44
C LEU A 25 3.92 4.26 -12.72
N GLU A 26 3.93 5.13 -13.72
CA GLU A 26 4.74 4.94 -14.93
C GLU A 26 6.23 4.79 -14.56
N CYS A 27 6.73 5.65 -13.69
CA CYS A 27 8.10 5.56 -13.19
C CYS A 27 8.38 4.24 -12.47
N ILE A 28 7.47 3.80 -11.60
CA ILE A 28 7.57 2.52 -10.88
C ILE A 28 7.62 1.35 -11.87
N VAL A 29 6.71 1.33 -12.84
CA VAL A 29 6.64 0.28 -13.87
C VAL A 29 7.92 0.24 -14.71
N ASP A 30 8.43 1.39 -15.12
CA ASP A 30 9.67 1.48 -15.91
C ASP A 30 10.88 0.98 -15.13
N VAL A 31 10.97 1.30 -13.85
CA VAL A 31 12.04 0.78 -12.98
C VAL A 31 11.96 -0.73 -12.83
N PHE A 32 10.75 -1.31 -12.69
CA PHE A 32 10.59 -2.77 -12.65
C PHE A 32 11.03 -3.42 -13.95
N ILE A 33 10.60 -2.89 -15.09
CA ILE A 33 10.97 -3.43 -16.41
C ILE A 33 12.48 -3.32 -16.64
N ALA A 34 13.10 -2.21 -16.26
CA ALA A 34 14.54 -2.01 -16.38
C ALA A 34 15.34 -2.99 -15.50
N ASN A 35 14.84 -3.27 -14.29
CA ASN A 35 15.47 -4.21 -13.37
C ASN A 35 15.33 -5.66 -13.83
N GLU A 36 14.21 -6.06 -14.41
CA GLU A 36 14.07 -7.40 -15.03
C GLU A 36 15.06 -7.61 -16.17
N LYS A 37 15.31 -6.60 -16.98
CA LYS A 37 16.29 -6.68 -18.09
C LYS A 37 17.76 -6.76 -17.61
N LYS A 38 18.06 -6.25 -16.41
CA LYS A 38 19.42 -6.22 -15.85
C LYS A 38 19.70 -7.38 -14.88
N ALA A 39 18.68 -8.05 -14.39
CA ALA A 39 18.83 -8.98 -13.28
C ALA A 39 18.64 -10.43 -13.69
N GLY A 40 19.76 -11.07 -13.92
CA GLY A 40 19.93 -12.47 -13.52
C GLY A 40 20.03 -12.67 -11.99
N SER A 41 19.71 -11.66 -11.15
CA SER A 41 19.74 -11.76 -9.68
C SER A 41 18.55 -11.01 -9.05
N GLY A 42 17.61 -11.78 -8.54
CA GLY A 42 16.31 -11.38 -8.03
C GLY A 42 16.26 -10.52 -6.75
N LYS A 43 16.86 -9.36 -6.72
CA LYS A 43 16.52 -8.35 -5.71
C LYS A 43 15.45 -7.40 -6.25
N LYS A 44 14.18 -7.71 -5.95
CA LYS A 44 13.07 -6.79 -6.10
C LYS A 44 13.30 -5.58 -5.18
N SER A 45 13.11 -4.38 -5.67
CA SER A 45 13.28 -3.18 -4.85
C SER A 45 12.13 -3.08 -3.85
N ASP A 46 12.40 -3.26 -2.57
CA ASP A 46 11.42 -3.21 -1.47
C ASP A 46 10.63 -1.90 -1.41
N LYS A 47 11.20 -0.81 -1.92
CA LYS A 47 10.58 0.53 -1.88
C LYS A 47 9.23 0.62 -2.58
N PHE A 48 9.00 -0.19 -3.61
CA PHE A 48 7.76 -0.14 -4.39
C PHE A 48 6.66 -1.08 -3.87
N LEU A 49 6.96 -1.85 -2.84
CA LEU A 49 6.00 -2.72 -2.14
C LEU A 49 5.44 -2.10 -0.86
N ARG A 50 5.80 -0.83 -0.57
CA ARG A 50 5.38 -0.11 0.64
C ARG A 50 5.03 1.32 0.28
N LEU A 51 3.74 1.59 0.14
CA LEU A 51 3.23 2.86 -0.34
C LEU A 51 2.31 3.52 0.67
N VAL A 52 2.37 4.84 0.71
CA VAL A 52 1.41 5.69 1.42
C VAL A 52 0.63 6.48 0.39
N PHE A 53 -0.69 6.40 0.45
CA PHE A 53 -1.61 7.21 -0.35
C PHE A 53 -2.20 8.31 0.53
N SER A 54 -1.72 9.52 0.33
CA SER A 54 -2.16 10.71 1.07
C SER A 54 -3.11 11.53 0.21
N GLY A 55 -4.35 11.69 0.62
CA GLY A 55 -5.34 12.44 -0.16
C GLY A 55 -6.72 12.49 0.49
N ASN A 56 -7.55 13.42 0.02
CA ASN A 56 -8.91 13.59 0.49
C ASN A 56 -9.83 12.42 0.17
N PRO A 57 -10.99 12.29 0.81
CA PRO A 57 -11.97 11.26 0.48
C PRO A 57 -12.43 11.38 -0.98
N GLY A 58 -12.71 10.26 -1.61
CA GLY A 58 -13.20 10.26 -2.99
C GLY A 58 -12.16 10.54 -4.07
N THR A 59 -10.87 10.70 -3.72
CA THR A 59 -9.78 10.90 -4.70
C THR A 59 -9.35 9.63 -5.43
N GLY A 60 -10.01 8.51 -5.21
CA GLY A 60 -9.75 7.26 -5.94
C GLY A 60 -8.62 6.42 -5.39
N LYS A 61 -8.18 6.63 -4.12
CA LYS A 61 -7.08 5.86 -3.50
C LYS A 61 -7.28 4.35 -3.55
N SER A 62 -8.45 3.86 -3.13
CA SER A 62 -8.76 2.42 -3.15
C SER A 62 -8.80 1.85 -4.57
N THR A 63 -9.38 2.58 -5.52
CA THR A 63 -9.40 2.20 -6.94
C THR A 63 -7.98 2.13 -7.51
N ALA A 64 -7.16 3.12 -7.24
CA ALA A 64 -5.75 3.17 -7.65
C ALA A 64 -4.96 1.98 -7.05
N ALA A 65 -5.20 1.64 -5.79
CA ALA A 65 -4.57 0.50 -5.12
C ALA A 65 -4.93 -0.85 -5.80
N ARG A 66 -6.18 -1.02 -6.19
CA ARG A 66 -6.64 -2.23 -6.93
C ARG A 66 -5.98 -2.35 -8.30
N ILE A 67 -5.91 -1.26 -9.04
CA ILE A 67 -5.27 -1.23 -10.37
C ILE A 67 -3.77 -1.52 -10.23
N LEU A 68 -3.10 -0.90 -9.25
CA LEU A 68 -1.69 -1.14 -8.99
C LEU A 68 -1.42 -2.60 -8.64
N GLY A 69 -2.25 -3.21 -7.79
CA GLY A 69 -2.17 -4.63 -7.47
C GLY A 69 -2.32 -5.52 -8.70
N GLY A 70 -3.22 -5.17 -9.61
CA GLY A 70 -3.38 -5.85 -10.91
C GLY A 70 -2.13 -5.75 -11.78
N ILE A 71 -1.54 -4.54 -11.89
CA ILE A 71 -0.31 -4.32 -12.65
C ILE A 71 0.84 -5.13 -12.06
N TYR A 72 1.00 -5.14 -10.73
CA TYR A 72 2.05 -5.92 -10.06
C TYR A 72 1.85 -7.43 -10.23
N GLY A 73 0.61 -7.89 -10.27
CA GLY A 73 0.29 -9.28 -10.61
C GLY A 73 0.69 -9.65 -12.04
N GLU A 74 0.39 -8.80 -13.01
CA GLU A 74 0.77 -9.01 -14.42
C GLU A 74 2.29 -8.96 -14.66
N LEU A 75 2.99 -8.11 -13.89
CA LEU A 75 4.45 -8.02 -13.92
C LEU A 75 5.14 -9.18 -13.16
N GLY A 76 4.37 -10.07 -12.52
CA GLY A 76 4.92 -11.17 -11.73
C GLY A 76 5.58 -10.74 -10.42
N VAL A 77 5.32 -9.50 -9.97
CA VAL A 77 5.81 -8.98 -8.69
C VAL A 77 5.03 -9.61 -7.53
N LEU A 78 3.71 -9.76 -7.71
CA LEU A 78 2.80 -10.41 -6.78
C LEU A 78 2.33 -11.75 -7.35
N SER A 79 2.33 -12.79 -6.52
CA SER A 79 2.06 -14.16 -6.97
C SER A 79 0.59 -14.48 -7.16
N LYS A 80 -0.34 -13.79 -6.49
CA LYS A 80 -1.76 -14.18 -6.41
C LYS A 80 -2.75 -13.07 -6.78
N GLY A 81 -2.33 -11.83 -6.89
CA GLY A 81 -3.19 -10.69 -7.24
C GLY A 81 -4.39 -10.48 -6.29
N ARG A 82 -4.30 -10.95 -5.04
CA ARG A 82 -5.34 -10.75 -4.02
C ARG A 82 -5.40 -9.29 -3.60
N PHE A 83 -6.59 -8.80 -3.27
CA PHE A 83 -6.77 -7.47 -2.69
C PHE A 83 -7.57 -7.59 -1.40
N VAL A 84 -6.96 -7.21 -0.30
CA VAL A 84 -7.57 -7.16 1.03
C VAL A 84 -7.59 -5.71 1.49
N GLU A 85 -8.78 -5.21 1.73
CA GLU A 85 -9.01 -3.86 2.25
C GLU A 85 -9.48 -3.98 3.70
N ILE A 86 -8.83 -3.23 4.56
CA ILE A 86 -9.21 -3.09 5.96
C ILE A 86 -9.30 -1.61 6.31
N ASN A 87 -10.23 -1.27 7.16
CA ASN A 87 -10.47 0.10 7.60
C ASN A 87 -10.40 0.20 9.13
N ARG A 88 -10.60 1.41 9.63
CA ARG A 88 -10.57 1.68 11.08
C ARG A 88 -11.47 0.74 11.88
N SER A 89 -12.69 0.47 11.42
CA SER A 89 -13.64 -0.39 12.16
C SER A 89 -13.17 -1.84 12.28
N ASP A 90 -12.39 -2.30 11.31
CA ASP A 90 -11.80 -3.65 11.33
C ASP A 90 -10.60 -3.73 12.28
N LEU A 91 -9.88 -2.62 12.47
CA LEU A 91 -8.61 -2.57 13.21
C LEU A 91 -8.79 -2.16 14.67
N VAL A 92 -9.68 -1.19 14.95
CA VAL A 92 -9.82 -0.64 16.28
C VAL A 92 -10.49 -1.65 17.20
N SER A 93 -9.78 -2.02 18.25
CA SER A 93 -10.26 -2.82 19.36
C SER A 93 -9.78 -2.16 20.64
N GLU A 94 -10.60 -2.23 21.70
CA GLU A 94 -10.22 -1.77 23.03
C GLU A 94 -9.01 -2.53 23.59
N TYR A 95 -8.69 -3.69 23.01
CA TYR A 95 -7.59 -4.55 23.43
C TYR A 95 -6.51 -4.64 22.34
N SER A 96 -5.29 -4.30 22.71
CA SER A 96 -4.11 -4.30 21.81
C SER A 96 -3.80 -5.64 21.17
N ALA A 97 -3.95 -6.71 21.93
CA ALA A 97 -3.70 -8.06 21.44
C ALA A 97 -4.66 -8.43 20.29
N LEU A 98 -5.90 -7.92 20.31
CA LEU A 98 -6.87 -8.15 19.24
C LEU A 98 -6.50 -7.37 17.98
N THR A 99 -6.01 -6.15 18.10
CA THR A 99 -5.55 -5.36 16.94
C THR A 99 -4.39 -6.05 16.23
N SER A 100 -3.39 -6.49 16.97
CA SER A 100 -2.26 -7.25 16.40
C SER A 100 -2.69 -8.56 15.76
N ALA A 101 -3.66 -9.27 16.35
CA ALA A 101 -4.21 -10.49 15.75
C ALA A 101 -4.96 -10.21 14.45
N LYS A 102 -5.75 -9.16 14.38
CA LYS A 102 -6.45 -8.71 13.15
C LYS A 102 -5.46 -8.35 12.05
N ILE A 103 -4.37 -7.66 12.38
CA ILE A 103 -3.30 -7.35 11.42
C ILE A 103 -2.66 -8.63 10.87
N ARG A 104 -2.35 -9.60 11.73
CA ARG A 104 -1.80 -10.89 11.28
C ARG A 104 -2.75 -11.63 10.35
N GLU A 105 -4.03 -11.65 10.68
CA GLU A 105 -5.07 -12.26 9.84
C GLU A 105 -5.16 -11.56 8.48
N ALA A 106 -5.20 -10.23 8.46
CA ALA A 106 -5.28 -9.43 7.24
C ALA A 106 -4.06 -9.65 6.35
N VAL A 107 -2.85 -9.62 6.90
CA VAL A 107 -1.61 -9.91 6.17
C VAL A 107 -1.63 -11.33 5.61
N SER A 108 -2.07 -12.32 6.40
CA SER A 108 -2.16 -13.71 5.94
C SER A 108 -3.11 -13.85 4.74
N LYS A 109 -4.25 -13.17 4.77
CA LYS A 109 -5.23 -13.13 3.67
C LYS A 109 -4.68 -12.40 2.43
N ALA A 110 -3.90 -11.34 2.64
CA ALA A 110 -3.34 -10.50 1.57
C ALA A 110 -2.06 -11.08 0.95
N LYS A 111 -1.46 -12.10 1.55
CA LYS A 111 -0.20 -12.69 1.08
C LYS A 111 -0.28 -13.11 -0.39
N GLY A 112 0.68 -12.65 -1.17
CA GLY A 112 0.69 -12.80 -2.63
C GLY A 112 -0.07 -11.68 -3.36
N GLY A 113 -0.52 -10.64 -2.66
CA GLY A 113 -1.33 -9.57 -3.19
C GLY A 113 -1.15 -8.25 -2.46
N VAL A 114 -2.24 -7.51 -2.32
CA VAL A 114 -2.28 -6.16 -1.76
C VAL A 114 -3.01 -6.16 -0.42
N LEU A 115 -2.41 -5.56 0.58
CA LEU A 115 -3.05 -5.13 1.81
C LEU A 115 -3.24 -3.61 1.76
N PHE A 116 -4.48 -3.17 1.66
CA PHE A 116 -4.86 -1.76 1.68
C PHE A 116 -5.48 -1.41 3.03
N ILE A 117 -4.85 -0.51 3.77
CA ILE A 117 -5.29 -0.05 5.09
C ILE A 117 -5.80 1.38 4.94
N ASP A 118 -7.11 1.54 4.98
CA ASP A 118 -7.72 2.88 4.97
C ASP A 118 -7.82 3.45 6.39
N GLU A 119 -7.76 4.78 6.49
CA GLU A 119 -7.66 5.49 7.77
C GLU A 119 -6.53 4.94 8.67
N ALA A 120 -5.34 4.76 8.08
CA ALA A 120 -4.20 4.10 8.72
C ALA A 120 -3.71 4.80 9.99
N SER A 121 -3.95 6.11 10.15
CA SER A 121 -3.65 6.85 11.39
C SER A 121 -4.37 6.30 12.61
N SER A 122 -5.49 5.60 12.40
CA SER A 122 -6.23 4.92 13.48
C SER A 122 -5.40 3.88 14.23
N LEU A 123 -4.34 3.35 13.60
CA LEU A 123 -3.39 2.44 14.26
C LEU A 123 -2.63 3.10 15.42
N SER A 124 -2.56 4.44 15.46
CA SER A 124 -1.86 5.19 16.51
C SER A 124 -2.76 6.14 17.32
N GLU A 125 -4.08 6.16 17.07
CA GLU A 125 -5.01 7.10 17.73
C GLU A 125 -5.01 6.97 19.26
N ASN A 126 -4.87 5.78 19.78
CA ASN A 126 -4.64 5.57 21.20
C ASN A 126 -3.13 5.53 21.43
N LYS A 127 -2.52 6.60 21.90
CA LYS A 127 -1.08 6.69 22.26
C LYS A 127 -0.68 5.72 23.39
N THR A 128 -1.15 4.50 23.32
CA THR A 128 -0.93 3.43 24.28
C THR A 128 0.16 2.48 23.74
N GLU A 129 0.79 1.73 24.62
CA GLU A 129 1.68 0.61 24.22
C GLU A 129 1.03 -0.33 23.22
N ALA A 130 -0.29 -0.39 23.23
CA ALA A 130 -1.14 -1.12 22.31
C ALA A 130 -1.00 -0.68 20.85
N ALA A 131 -0.97 0.61 20.61
CA ALA A 131 -0.83 1.19 19.28
C ALA A 131 0.58 0.92 18.72
N HIS A 132 1.61 1.05 19.54
CA HIS A 132 2.98 0.70 19.15
C HIS A 132 3.09 -0.78 18.80
N GLY A 133 2.48 -1.68 19.55
CA GLY A 133 2.46 -3.12 19.26
C GLY A 133 1.80 -3.49 17.92
N ALA A 134 0.77 -2.76 17.51
CA ALA A 134 0.11 -2.97 16.22
C ALA A 134 1.02 -2.57 15.04
N ILE A 135 1.68 -1.42 15.15
CA ILE A 135 2.62 -0.92 14.14
C ILE A 135 3.84 -1.83 14.05
N ASP A 136 4.41 -2.23 15.18
CA ASP A 136 5.56 -3.15 15.23
C ASP A 136 5.20 -4.51 14.62
N THR A 137 4.00 -5.00 14.88
CA THR A 137 3.48 -6.24 14.26
C THR A 137 3.39 -6.09 12.75
N LEU A 138 2.84 -4.99 12.25
CA LEU A 138 2.75 -4.73 10.82
C LEU A 138 4.14 -4.69 10.18
N LEU A 139 5.07 -3.95 10.76
CA LEU A 139 6.45 -3.84 10.26
C LEU A 139 7.19 -5.19 10.24
N ALA A 140 7.01 -6.02 11.28
CA ALA A 140 7.59 -7.36 11.34
C ALA A 140 7.04 -8.25 10.21
N LEU A 141 5.71 -8.28 10.04
CA LEU A 141 5.05 -9.07 9.00
C LEU A 141 5.41 -8.60 7.59
N MET A 142 5.64 -7.30 7.39
CA MET A 142 6.10 -6.76 6.12
C MET A 142 7.52 -7.24 5.79
N ARG A 143 8.41 -7.33 6.77
CA ARG A 143 9.76 -7.89 6.58
C ARG A 143 9.71 -9.37 6.19
N ASP A 144 8.86 -10.14 6.86
CA ASP A 144 8.70 -11.58 6.60
C ASP A 144 8.11 -11.86 5.21
N ASN A 145 7.34 -10.91 4.65
CA ASN A 145 6.67 -11.04 3.35
C ASN A 145 7.17 -10.01 2.31
N GLN A 146 8.38 -9.52 2.45
CA GLN A 146 8.92 -8.38 1.71
C GLN A 146 8.92 -8.53 0.17
N ASN A 147 8.83 -9.74 -0.34
CA ASN A 147 8.92 -10.02 -1.78
C ASN A 147 7.58 -10.34 -2.46
N ASP A 148 6.50 -10.49 -1.68
CA ASP A 148 5.21 -10.97 -2.21
C ASP A 148 4.01 -10.37 -1.46
N LEU A 149 4.16 -9.14 -1.00
CA LEU A 149 3.09 -8.38 -0.35
C LEU A 149 3.28 -6.88 -0.62
N LEU A 150 2.30 -6.28 -1.27
CA LEU A 150 2.19 -4.83 -1.39
C LEU A 150 1.34 -4.30 -0.23
N VAL A 151 1.91 -3.44 0.59
CA VAL A 151 1.19 -2.75 1.68
C VAL A 151 0.98 -1.29 1.30
N ILE A 152 -0.27 -0.85 1.34
CA ILE A 152 -0.66 0.52 1.06
C ILE A 152 -1.40 1.06 2.28
N LEU A 153 -0.87 2.14 2.85
CA LEU A 153 -1.51 2.90 3.93
C LEU A 153 -2.17 4.13 3.32
N ALA A 154 -3.44 4.33 3.58
CA ALA A 154 -4.18 5.49 3.07
C ALA A 154 -4.78 6.31 4.20
N ASP A 155 -4.73 7.63 4.06
CA ASP A 155 -5.39 8.56 4.98
C ASP A 155 -5.48 9.97 4.38
N TYR A 156 -6.14 10.86 5.12
CA TYR A 156 -6.16 12.30 4.85
C TYR A 156 -4.75 12.91 4.98
N PRO A 157 -4.41 13.95 4.20
CA PRO A 157 -3.06 14.51 4.19
C PRO A 157 -2.53 14.91 5.56
N ASP A 158 -3.32 15.62 6.36
CA ASP A 158 -2.90 16.10 7.68
C ASP A 158 -2.72 14.95 8.67
N LYS A 159 -3.68 14.00 8.69
CA LYS A 159 -3.60 12.81 9.54
C LYS A 159 -2.41 11.92 9.18
N MET A 160 -2.19 11.71 7.89
CA MET A 160 -1.06 10.91 7.41
C MET A 160 0.27 11.55 7.78
N LYS A 161 0.39 12.88 7.65
CA LYS A 161 1.58 13.62 8.05
C LYS A 161 1.87 13.48 9.54
N GLU A 162 0.86 13.63 10.39
CA GLU A 162 1.01 13.44 11.84
C GLU A 162 1.38 12.00 12.19
N PHE A 163 0.73 11.03 11.56
CA PHE A 163 0.97 9.60 11.74
C PHE A 163 2.40 9.20 11.40
N LEU A 164 2.93 9.65 10.26
CA LEU A 164 4.30 9.37 9.85
C LEU A 164 5.33 10.11 10.72
N ASN A 165 5.05 11.35 11.13
CA ASN A 165 5.92 12.11 12.02
C ASN A 165 6.04 11.44 13.40
N SER A 166 4.98 10.81 13.87
CA SER A 166 4.96 10.10 15.15
C SER A 166 5.59 8.70 15.08
N ASN A 167 5.84 8.19 13.88
CA ASN A 167 6.30 6.82 13.64
C ASN A 167 7.44 6.79 12.62
N ALA A 168 8.64 7.19 13.05
CA ALA A 168 9.84 7.30 12.20
C ALA A 168 10.18 5.99 11.47
N SER A 169 9.93 4.83 12.10
CA SER A 169 10.15 3.52 11.49
C SER A 169 9.24 3.28 10.28
N LEU A 170 7.98 3.71 10.35
CA LEU A 170 7.06 3.68 9.19
C LEU A 170 7.52 4.67 8.13
N ALA A 171 7.79 5.91 8.50
CA ALA A 171 8.20 6.96 7.57
C ALA A 171 9.43 6.57 6.74
N SER A 172 10.37 5.84 7.33
CA SER A 172 11.59 5.38 6.64
C SER A 172 11.34 4.22 5.66
N CYS A 173 10.25 3.46 5.85
CA CYS A 173 9.95 2.25 5.08
C CYS A 173 9.01 2.50 3.89
N PHE A 174 8.20 3.56 3.93
CA PHE A 174 7.15 3.81 2.96
C PHE A 174 7.49 4.94 1.99
N HIS A 175 7.06 4.78 0.76
CA HIS A 175 7.07 5.83 -0.25
C HIS A 175 5.71 6.53 -0.31
N VAL A 176 5.70 7.85 -0.19
CA VAL A 176 4.46 8.66 -0.13
C VAL A 176 4.06 9.14 -1.51
N ILE A 177 2.82 8.86 -1.89
CA ILE A 177 2.17 9.35 -3.10
C ILE A 177 1.01 10.26 -2.70
N ALA A 178 1.05 11.51 -3.16
CA ALA A 178 -0.01 12.47 -2.91
C ALA A 178 -1.11 12.34 -3.96
N PHE A 179 -2.35 12.23 -3.49
CA PHE A 179 -3.56 12.30 -4.28
C PHE A 179 -4.14 13.70 -4.12
N ASN A 180 -3.76 14.60 -5.00
CA ASN A 180 -4.28 15.95 -5.00
C ASN A 180 -5.65 15.99 -5.67
N ASP A 181 -6.50 16.92 -5.22
CA ASP A 181 -7.80 17.21 -5.85
C ASP A 181 -7.57 18.01 -7.16
N ASP A 182 -6.74 17.49 -8.05
CA ASP A 182 -6.53 18.11 -9.35
C ASP A 182 -7.77 17.88 -10.21
N ASN A 183 -8.72 18.79 -10.04
CA ASN A 183 -9.83 19.09 -10.94
C ASN A 183 -10.72 17.94 -11.40
N PHE A 184 -11.79 17.80 -10.70
CA PHE A 184 -13.04 17.41 -11.35
C PHE A 184 -13.64 18.59 -12.10
#